data_335ac33a50e522d5df0e303039442143
#
_entry.id   335ac33a50e522d5df0e303039442143
#
_cell.length_a   1.000
_cell.length_b   1.000
_cell.length_c   1.000
_cell.angle_alpha   90.00
_cell.angle_beta   90.00
_cell.angle_gamma   90.00
#
_symmetry.space_group_name_H-M   'P 1'
#
loop_
_entity.id
_entity.type
_entity.pdbx_description
1 polymer ?
#
loop_
_entity_poly.entity_id
_entity_poly.type
_entity_poly.pdbx_seq_one_letter_code
_entity_poly.pdbx_strand_id
1 'polypeptide(L)'
;MKKQRTSQSGASVIEFAFITFTLVPLLIGAAVVGVNLVRTLQTEQLARDAGHMFARGVDFSASGNQEILANIGSSLNLSATAGSGNATVILSKLTYVDSNACTTGGAVNGGGQPSGCTNLGKWVFVQRLVVGNSAIRSSNLGTPTGVTLSSNGSIAASQYVTVAGDVANFNSINPYSNVSGTISGLPSGQFVYVAEASGTGYSIPPYGVGSTYAFGLF
;
A
#
# COMPACT_ATOMS: atom_id res chain seq x y z
N MET A 1 -74.05 30.05 8.35
CA MET A 1 -72.70 29.99 8.90
C MET A 1 -71.73 29.42 7.87
N LYS A 2 -70.83 30.27 7.26
CA LYS A 2 -69.83 29.83 6.30
C LYS A 2 -68.60 29.35 7.06
N LYS A 3 -68.29 28.06 7.00
CA LYS A 3 -67.11 27.43 7.61
C LYS A 3 -65.88 27.88 6.77
N GLN A 4 -65.04 28.77 7.31
CA GLN A 4 -63.77 29.11 6.73
C GLN A 4 -62.88 27.88 6.74
N ARG A 5 -62.60 27.32 5.54
CA ARG A 5 -61.51 26.36 5.36
C ARG A 5 -60.20 27.13 5.46
N THR A 6 -59.56 27.07 6.62
CA THR A 6 -58.22 27.56 6.79
C THR A 6 -57.30 26.75 5.88
N SER A 7 -56.58 27.40 4.98
CA SER A 7 -55.65 26.76 4.07
C SER A 7 -54.40 26.35 4.87
N GLN A 8 -54.39 25.14 5.38
CA GLN A 8 -53.19 24.53 6.04
C GLN A 8 -52.17 23.93 5.05
N SER A 9 -52.43 24.03 3.74
CA SER A 9 -51.59 23.44 2.71
C SER A 9 -50.19 24.06 2.60
N GLY A 10 -50.01 25.32 2.98
CA GLY A 10 -48.71 26.00 2.92
C GLY A 10 -47.72 25.56 4.01
N ALA A 11 -48.22 25.32 5.23
CA ALA A 11 -47.39 24.91 6.35
C ALA A 11 -46.75 23.51 6.12
N SER A 12 -47.53 22.56 5.62
CA SER A 12 -47.07 21.21 5.32
C SER A 12 -45.98 21.18 4.23
N VAL A 13 -46.05 22.03 3.23
CA VAL A 13 -45.03 22.13 2.18
C VAL A 13 -43.69 22.67 2.75
N ILE A 14 -43.76 23.66 3.64
CA ILE A 14 -42.60 24.25 4.27
C ILE A 14 -41.95 23.24 5.20
N GLU A 15 -42.71 22.51 6.02
CA GLU A 15 -42.20 21.44 6.88
C GLU A 15 -41.50 20.32 6.07
N PHE A 16 -42.13 19.88 4.98
CA PHE A 16 -41.54 18.88 4.09
C PHE A 16 -40.24 19.40 3.46
N ALA A 17 -40.18 20.67 3.04
CA ALA A 17 -38.98 21.27 2.47
C ALA A 17 -37.81 21.27 3.50
N PHE A 18 -38.08 21.67 4.74
CA PHE A 18 -37.06 21.66 5.80
C PHE A 18 -36.55 20.24 6.12
N ILE A 19 -37.46 19.25 6.23
CA ILE A 19 -37.10 17.89 6.45
C ILE A 19 -36.23 17.36 5.31
N THR A 20 -36.64 17.60 4.05
CA THR A 20 -35.89 17.14 2.87
C THR A 20 -34.53 17.80 2.78
N PHE A 21 -34.42 19.10 3.05
CA PHE A 21 -33.16 19.83 3.06
C PHE A 21 -32.13 19.26 4.03
N THR A 22 -32.57 18.71 5.15
CA THR A 22 -31.68 18.09 6.17
C THR A 22 -31.45 16.60 5.89
N LEU A 23 -32.51 15.89 5.49
CA LEU A 23 -32.48 14.43 5.35
C LEU A 23 -31.67 14.00 4.11
N VAL A 24 -31.80 14.69 2.98
CA VAL A 24 -31.13 14.33 1.74
C VAL A 24 -29.61 14.41 1.87
N PRO A 25 -28.99 15.52 2.35
CA PRO A 25 -27.54 15.55 2.59
C PRO A 25 -27.06 14.48 3.58
N LEU A 26 -27.83 14.19 4.62
CA LEU A 26 -27.49 13.17 5.61
C LEU A 26 -27.47 11.77 4.99
N LEU A 27 -28.48 11.46 4.16
CA LEU A 27 -28.52 10.16 3.45
C LEU A 27 -27.36 10.02 2.46
N ILE A 28 -27.05 11.08 1.70
CA ILE A 28 -25.91 11.08 0.78
C ILE A 28 -24.59 10.88 1.56
N GLY A 29 -24.42 11.61 2.66
CA GLY A 29 -23.24 11.48 3.53
C GLY A 29 -23.08 10.05 4.06
N ALA A 30 -24.15 9.45 4.58
CA ALA A 30 -24.14 8.07 5.04
C ALA A 30 -23.80 7.07 3.94
N ALA A 31 -24.34 7.26 2.73
CA ALA A 31 -24.04 6.42 1.56
C ALA A 31 -22.55 6.51 1.16
N VAL A 32 -21.98 7.72 1.12
CA VAL A 32 -20.56 7.95 0.79
C VAL A 32 -19.66 7.24 1.83
N VAL A 33 -19.96 7.38 3.12
CA VAL A 33 -19.21 6.70 4.19
C VAL A 33 -19.30 5.18 4.03
N GLY A 34 -20.49 4.64 3.77
CA GLY A 34 -20.70 3.20 3.58
C GLY A 34 -19.87 2.64 2.41
N VAL A 35 -19.90 3.30 1.25
CA VAL A 35 -19.12 2.89 0.07
C VAL A 35 -17.61 2.93 0.38
N ASN A 36 -17.12 3.97 1.06
CA ASN A 36 -15.70 4.07 1.39
C ASN A 36 -15.26 3.02 2.41
N LEU A 37 -16.12 2.63 3.35
CA LEU A 37 -15.84 1.52 4.27
C LEU A 37 -15.67 0.21 3.50
N VAL A 38 -16.55 -0.11 2.55
CA VAL A 38 -16.43 -1.29 1.70
C VAL A 38 -15.12 -1.26 0.90
N ARG A 39 -14.76 -0.12 0.32
CA ARG A 39 -13.48 0.04 -0.41
C ARG A 39 -12.27 -0.17 0.49
N THR A 40 -12.31 0.29 1.74
CA THR A 40 -11.23 0.04 2.71
C THR A 40 -11.05 -1.45 2.95
N LEU A 41 -12.13 -2.19 3.20
CA LEU A 41 -12.08 -3.64 3.39
C LEU A 41 -11.55 -4.37 2.14
N GLN A 42 -11.97 -3.95 0.95
CA GLN A 42 -11.45 -4.50 -0.32
C GLN A 42 -9.95 -4.22 -0.49
N THR A 43 -9.48 -3.03 -0.08
CA THR A 43 -8.05 -2.68 -0.12
C THR A 43 -7.24 -3.55 0.83
N GLU A 44 -7.76 -3.85 2.04
CA GLU A 44 -7.12 -4.77 2.99
C GLU A 44 -7.06 -6.19 2.44
N GLN A 45 -8.14 -6.69 1.85
CA GLN A 45 -8.16 -8.02 1.24
C GLN A 45 -7.15 -8.11 0.10
N LEU A 46 -7.12 -7.10 -0.78
CA LEU A 46 -6.16 -7.04 -1.88
C LEU A 46 -4.71 -7.06 -1.38
N ALA A 47 -4.38 -6.29 -0.33
CA ALA A 47 -3.04 -6.29 0.25
C ALA A 47 -2.66 -7.66 0.82
N ARG A 48 -3.59 -8.33 1.51
CA ARG A 48 -3.37 -9.67 2.08
C ARG A 48 -3.18 -10.72 1.00
N ASP A 49 -4.05 -10.75 0.01
CA ASP A 49 -3.99 -11.75 -1.07
C ASP A 49 -2.71 -11.58 -1.90
N ALA A 50 -2.38 -10.33 -2.28
CA ALA A 50 -1.15 -10.01 -2.99
C ALA A 50 0.10 -10.40 -2.19
N GLY A 51 0.11 -10.10 -0.88
CA GLY A 51 1.21 -10.42 0.01
C GLY A 51 1.40 -11.92 0.19
N HIS A 52 0.34 -12.69 0.39
CA HIS A 52 0.40 -14.16 0.46
C HIS A 52 0.90 -14.79 -0.84
N MET A 53 0.44 -14.31 -1.98
CA MET A 53 0.91 -14.79 -3.29
C MET A 53 2.40 -14.47 -3.46
N PHE A 54 2.82 -13.25 -3.12
CA PHE A 54 4.20 -12.80 -3.23
C PHE A 54 5.13 -13.58 -2.29
N ALA A 55 4.74 -13.79 -1.03
CA ALA A 55 5.49 -14.58 -0.06
C ALA A 55 5.62 -16.06 -0.46
N ARG A 56 4.67 -16.59 -1.23
CA ARG A 56 4.72 -17.94 -1.81
C ARG A 56 5.52 -18.01 -3.11
N GLY A 57 6.14 -16.92 -3.54
CA GLY A 57 7.03 -16.87 -4.70
C GLY A 57 6.31 -16.67 -6.04
N VAL A 58 5.08 -16.16 -6.04
CA VAL A 58 4.42 -15.77 -7.30
C VAL A 58 5.18 -14.60 -7.91
N ASP A 59 5.61 -14.77 -9.16
CA ASP A 59 6.32 -13.74 -9.90
C ASP A 59 5.35 -12.74 -10.55
N PHE A 60 5.19 -11.59 -9.93
CA PHE A 60 4.38 -10.49 -10.45
C PHE A 60 5.07 -9.63 -11.52
N SER A 61 6.24 -10.00 -12.01
CA SER A 61 6.78 -9.44 -13.26
C SER A 61 6.13 -10.07 -14.49
N ALA A 62 5.58 -11.26 -14.36
CA ALA A 62 4.84 -11.94 -15.41
C ALA A 62 3.44 -11.31 -15.59
N SER A 63 3.09 -10.94 -16.83
CA SER A 63 1.82 -10.28 -17.16
C SER A 63 0.60 -11.08 -16.72
N GLY A 64 0.60 -12.41 -16.89
CA GLY A 64 -0.51 -13.27 -16.46
C GLY A 64 -0.77 -13.21 -14.95
N ASN A 65 0.27 -13.09 -14.12
CA ASN A 65 0.12 -12.96 -12.67
C ASN A 65 -0.36 -11.56 -12.29
N GLN A 66 0.04 -10.52 -13.05
CA GLN A 66 -0.52 -9.17 -12.89
C GLN A 66 -2.00 -9.11 -13.25
N GLU A 67 -2.43 -9.84 -14.30
CA GLU A 67 -3.84 -9.94 -14.67
C GLU A 67 -4.68 -10.65 -13.59
N ILE A 68 -4.14 -11.72 -12.97
CA ILE A 68 -4.81 -12.38 -11.84
C ILE A 68 -4.98 -11.39 -10.69
N LEU A 69 -3.95 -10.63 -10.34
CA LEU A 69 -4.02 -9.63 -9.29
C LEU A 69 -5.00 -8.49 -9.64
N ALA A 70 -5.02 -8.05 -10.91
CA ALA A 70 -5.97 -7.05 -11.40
C ALA A 70 -7.42 -7.54 -11.32
N ASN A 71 -7.67 -8.83 -11.59
CA ASN A 71 -8.99 -9.43 -11.44
C ASN A 71 -9.43 -9.46 -9.96
N ILE A 72 -8.53 -9.81 -9.03
CA ILE A 72 -8.80 -9.75 -7.58
C ILE A 72 -9.13 -8.31 -7.16
N GLY A 73 -8.36 -7.32 -7.65
CA GLY A 73 -8.53 -5.90 -7.37
C GLY A 73 -9.53 -5.17 -8.28
N SER A 74 -10.34 -5.88 -9.06
CA SER A 74 -11.24 -5.28 -10.06
C SER A 74 -12.27 -4.32 -9.46
N SER A 75 -12.75 -4.59 -8.25
CA SER A 75 -13.67 -3.71 -7.50
C SER A 75 -13.06 -2.34 -7.15
N LEU A 76 -11.74 -2.26 -7.05
CA LEU A 76 -10.97 -1.02 -6.86
C LEU A 76 -10.49 -0.44 -8.19
N ASN A 77 -10.84 -1.06 -9.32
CA ASN A 77 -10.34 -0.72 -10.65
C ASN A 77 -8.79 -0.81 -10.72
N LEU A 78 -8.22 -1.88 -10.16
CA LEU A 78 -6.81 -2.21 -10.35
C LEU A 78 -6.59 -2.66 -11.79
N SER A 79 -5.55 -2.16 -12.44
CA SER A 79 -5.18 -2.52 -13.81
C SER A 79 -3.85 -3.28 -13.84
N ALA A 80 -3.74 -4.31 -14.69
CA ALA A 80 -2.46 -4.94 -14.99
C ALA A 80 -1.53 -4.03 -15.81
N THR A 81 -2.10 -3.03 -16.51
CA THR A 81 -1.32 -2.06 -17.27
C THR A 81 -0.73 -1.01 -16.33
N ALA A 82 0.58 -0.89 -16.32
CA ALA A 82 1.30 0.09 -15.50
C ALA A 82 0.81 1.53 -15.76
N GLY A 83 0.63 2.30 -14.69
CA GLY A 83 0.15 3.67 -14.76
C GLY A 83 -1.34 3.84 -15.02
N SER A 84 -2.11 2.74 -15.09
CA SER A 84 -3.54 2.75 -15.37
C SER A 84 -4.37 2.30 -14.18
N GLY A 85 -5.66 2.67 -14.18
CA GLY A 85 -6.60 2.31 -13.11
C GLY A 85 -6.59 3.28 -11.93
N ASN A 86 -7.40 2.94 -10.92
CA ASN A 86 -7.64 3.76 -9.73
C ASN A 86 -7.09 3.12 -8.45
N ALA A 87 -6.25 2.09 -8.59
CA ALA A 87 -5.60 1.40 -7.49
C ALA A 87 -4.14 1.08 -7.84
N THR A 88 -3.36 0.86 -6.80
CA THR A 88 -1.97 0.40 -6.89
C THR A 88 -1.72 -0.67 -5.83
N VAL A 89 -0.89 -1.65 -6.20
CA VAL A 89 -0.32 -2.63 -5.28
C VAL A 89 1.20 -2.53 -5.38
N ILE A 90 1.84 -2.38 -4.24
CA ILE A 90 3.28 -2.25 -4.12
C ILE A 90 3.79 -3.43 -3.32
N LEU A 91 4.65 -4.24 -3.92
CA LEU A 91 5.22 -5.43 -3.33
C LEU A 91 6.70 -5.20 -3.07
N SER A 92 7.13 -5.42 -1.85
CA SER A 92 8.51 -5.24 -1.44
C SER A 92 9.01 -6.46 -0.70
N LYS A 93 10.19 -6.94 -1.07
CA LYS A 93 10.94 -7.95 -0.34
C LYS A 93 12.12 -7.26 0.33
N LEU A 94 12.19 -7.35 1.64
CA LEU A 94 13.21 -6.69 2.46
C LEU A 94 14.09 -7.71 3.14
N THR A 95 15.33 -7.32 3.40
CA THR A 95 16.24 -8.06 4.26
C THR A 95 17.00 -7.13 5.20
N TYR A 96 17.45 -7.68 6.32
CA TYR A 96 18.35 -6.97 7.23
C TYR A 96 19.79 -7.25 6.82
N VAL A 97 20.59 -6.21 6.64
CA VAL A 97 22.00 -6.35 6.25
C VAL A 97 22.84 -6.58 7.48
N ASP A 98 23.28 -7.81 7.68
CA ASP A 98 24.25 -8.20 8.68
C ASP A 98 25.65 -8.39 8.07
N SER A 99 26.63 -8.83 8.86
CA SER A 99 27.99 -9.08 8.39
C SER A 99 28.05 -10.18 7.32
N ASN A 100 27.17 -11.18 7.40
CA ASN A 100 27.12 -12.26 6.40
C ASN A 100 26.54 -11.75 5.07
N ALA A 101 25.50 -10.90 5.13
CA ALA A 101 24.94 -10.26 3.95
C ALA A 101 25.97 -9.36 3.25
N CYS A 102 26.78 -8.61 4.02
CA CYS A 102 27.89 -7.81 3.48
C CYS A 102 28.92 -8.70 2.74
N THR A 103 29.29 -9.82 3.35
CA THR A 103 30.23 -10.78 2.77
C THR A 103 29.68 -11.39 1.48
N THR A 104 28.41 -11.84 1.51
CA THR A 104 27.72 -12.41 0.34
C THR A 104 27.54 -11.39 -0.77
N GLY A 105 27.32 -10.12 -0.45
CA GLY A 105 27.21 -9.01 -1.40
C GLY A 105 28.58 -8.55 -1.96
N GLY A 106 29.70 -9.13 -1.48
CA GLY A 106 31.04 -8.77 -1.93
C GLY A 106 31.60 -7.48 -1.31
N ALA A 107 30.95 -6.92 -0.29
CA ALA A 107 31.43 -5.76 0.44
C ALA A 107 32.41 -6.17 1.54
N VAL A 108 33.58 -6.65 1.13
CA VAL A 108 34.63 -7.20 2.01
C VAL A 108 36.01 -6.66 1.65
N ASN A 109 36.91 -6.62 2.66
CA ASN A 109 38.33 -6.36 2.46
C ASN A 109 39.08 -7.65 2.01
N GLY A 110 40.38 -7.52 1.72
CA GLY A 110 41.22 -8.66 1.34
C GLY A 110 41.34 -9.77 2.39
N GLY A 111 40.88 -9.55 3.62
CA GLY A 111 40.81 -10.53 4.70
C GLY A 111 39.40 -11.14 4.89
N GLY A 112 38.45 -10.85 4.01
CA GLY A 112 37.07 -11.36 4.07
C GLY A 112 36.17 -10.71 5.13
N GLN A 113 36.65 -9.64 5.78
CA GLN A 113 35.85 -8.87 6.74
C GLN A 113 34.98 -7.83 6.02
N PRO A 114 33.77 -7.53 6.56
CA PRO A 114 32.94 -6.50 5.98
C PRO A 114 33.67 -5.17 5.81
N SER A 115 33.69 -4.63 4.59
CA SER A 115 34.32 -3.38 4.25
C SER A 115 33.57 -2.74 3.08
N GLY A 116 33.27 -1.45 3.18
CA GLY A 116 32.45 -0.76 2.17
C GLY A 116 30.95 -1.11 2.21
N CYS A 117 30.50 -1.83 3.22
CA CYS A 117 29.11 -2.19 3.43
C CYS A 117 28.33 -1.00 4.05
N THR A 118 27.87 -0.10 3.24
CA THR A 118 27.18 1.15 3.65
C THR A 118 25.89 0.90 4.40
N ASN A 119 25.24 -0.23 4.11
CA ASN A 119 23.93 -0.58 4.65
C ASN A 119 23.98 -1.59 5.79
N LEU A 120 25.16 -1.86 6.36
CA LEU A 120 25.29 -2.72 7.55
C LEU A 120 24.37 -2.21 8.67
N GLY A 121 23.58 -3.11 9.25
CA GLY A 121 22.63 -2.78 10.32
C GLY A 121 21.35 -2.12 9.85
N LYS A 122 21.04 -2.12 8.55
CA LYS A 122 19.85 -1.49 7.99
C LYS A 122 18.96 -2.50 7.26
N TRP A 123 17.68 -2.14 7.14
CA TRP A 123 16.73 -2.82 6.26
C TRP A 123 16.85 -2.27 4.86
N VAL A 124 16.94 -3.14 3.87
CA VAL A 124 17.12 -2.80 2.46
C VAL A 124 16.12 -3.52 1.57
N PHE A 125 15.87 -2.96 0.40
CA PHE A 125 15.06 -3.63 -0.60
C PHE A 125 15.90 -4.70 -1.32
N VAL A 126 15.34 -5.89 -1.47
CA VAL A 126 15.88 -6.98 -2.30
C VAL A 126 15.08 -7.13 -3.58
N GLN A 127 13.80 -6.73 -3.52
CA GLN A 127 12.91 -6.74 -4.67
C GLN A 127 11.82 -5.69 -4.49
N ARG A 128 11.45 -5.05 -5.57
CA ARG A 128 10.38 -4.05 -5.62
C ARG A 128 9.58 -4.20 -6.89
N LEU A 129 8.27 -4.41 -6.75
CA LEU A 129 7.32 -4.49 -7.84
C LEU A 129 6.13 -3.56 -7.57
N VAL A 130 5.59 -2.98 -8.64
CA VAL A 130 4.39 -2.13 -8.57
C VAL A 130 3.43 -2.61 -9.64
N VAL A 131 2.21 -2.90 -9.26
CA VAL A 131 1.11 -3.27 -10.15
C VAL A 131 0.03 -2.19 -10.06
N GLY A 132 -0.47 -1.74 -11.21
CA GLY A 132 -1.47 -0.69 -11.31
C GLY A 132 -0.88 0.70 -11.48
N ASN A 133 -1.55 1.70 -10.91
CA ASN A 133 -1.21 3.10 -11.09
C ASN A 133 -0.35 3.62 -9.94
N SER A 134 0.96 3.70 -10.16
CA SER A 134 1.94 4.18 -9.17
C SER A 134 1.72 5.65 -8.74
N ALA A 135 0.97 6.44 -9.49
CA ALA A 135 0.65 7.82 -9.12
C ALA A 135 -0.40 7.93 -8.00
N ILE A 136 -1.15 6.85 -7.71
CA ILE A 136 -2.17 6.84 -6.66
C ILE A 136 -1.53 7.00 -5.27
N ARG A 137 -0.41 6.32 -5.03
CA ARG A 137 0.29 6.39 -3.76
C ARG A 137 1.75 5.99 -3.86
N SER A 138 2.60 6.72 -3.15
CA SER A 138 3.97 6.30 -2.85
C SER A 138 3.99 5.32 -1.67
N SER A 139 4.96 4.42 -1.65
CA SER A 139 5.15 3.48 -0.55
C SER A 139 5.57 4.19 0.75
N ASN A 140 5.05 3.72 1.88
CA ASN A 140 5.50 4.15 3.19
C ASN A 140 6.92 3.65 3.53
N LEU A 141 7.38 2.59 2.87
CA LEU A 141 8.75 2.09 2.97
C LEU A 141 9.77 2.96 2.21
N GLY A 142 9.30 3.88 1.38
CA GLY A 142 10.13 4.61 0.43
C GLY A 142 10.26 3.88 -0.91
N THR A 143 11.20 4.35 -1.72
CA THR A 143 11.50 3.78 -3.03
C THR A 143 13.01 3.59 -3.14
N PRO A 144 13.51 2.42 -3.55
CA PRO A 144 14.93 2.22 -3.76
C PRO A 144 15.46 3.15 -4.84
N THR A 145 16.57 3.83 -4.56
CA THR A 145 17.23 4.78 -5.47
C THR A 145 18.70 4.47 -5.62
N GLY A 146 19.26 4.76 -6.79
CA GLY A 146 20.68 4.50 -7.08
C GLY A 146 21.01 3.02 -7.31
N VAL A 147 20.01 2.14 -7.34
CA VAL A 147 20.12 0.72 -7.64
C VAL A 147 19.48 0.40 -8.99
N THR A 148 19.87 -0.72 -9.57
CA THR A 148 19.27 -1.23 -10.81
C THR A 148 18.28 -2.34 -10.47
N LEU A 149 17.02 -2.14 -10.83
CA LEU A 149 16.00 -3.18 -10.76
C LEU A 149 16.11 -4.06 -12.00
N SER A 150 16.19 -5.37 -11.81
CA SER A 150 16.07 -6.34 -12.90
C SER A 150 14.62 -6.44 -13.38
N SER A 151 14.38 -7.17 -14.46
CA SER A 151 13.03 -7.31 -15.05
C SER A 151 11.98 -7.81 -14.06
N ASN A 152 12.37 -8.64 -13.09
CA ASN A 152 11.49 -9.12 -12.02
C ASN A 152 11.51 -8.23 -10.76
N GLY A 153 12.07 -7.01 -10.86
CA GLY A 153 12.13 -6.06 -9.75
C GLY A 153 13.19 -6.37 -8.69
N SER A 154 14.04 -7.41 -8.88
CA SER A 154 15.08 -7.74 -7.91
C SER A 154 16.29 -6.82 -8.00
N ILE A 155 16.97 -6.66 -6.87
CA ILE A 155 18.18 -5.85 -6.69
C ILE A 155 19.34 -6.80 -6.38
N ALA A 156 20.48 -6.61 -7.04
CA ALA A 156 21.66 -7.45 -6.83
C ALA A 156 22.23 -7.27 -5.41
N ALA A 157 22.77 -8.34 -4.83
CA ALA A 157 23.33 -8.34 -3.48
C ALA A 157 24.43 -7.28 -3.31
N SER A 158 25.28 -7.11 -4.30
CA SER A 158 26.32 -6.08 -4.30
C SER A 158 25.77 -4.65 -4.22
N GLN A 159 24.58 -4.40 -4.74
CA GLN A 159 23.94 -3.09 -4.71
C GLN A 159 23.21 -2.87 -3.38
N TYR A 160 22.38 -3.82 -2.92
CA TYR A 160 21.60 -3.59 -1.69
C TYR A 160 22.48 -3.50 -0.44
N VAL A 161 23.72 -4.02 -0.43
CA VAL A 161 24.65 -3.86 0.71
C VAL A 161 25.47 -2.57 0.66
N THR A 162 25.67 -1.97 -0.54
CA THR A 162 26.59 -0.82 -0.73
C THR A 162 25.86 0.50 -1.04
N VAL A 163 24.70 0.47 -1.66
CA VAL A 163 24.02 1.68 -2.14
C VAL A 163 23.12 2.24 -1.03
N ALA A 164 23.47 3.40 -0.49
CA ALA A 164 22.73 4.03 0.60
C ALA A 164 21.26 4.36 0.27
N GLY A 165 20.95 4.61 -1.01
CA GLY A 165 19.59 4.90 -1.46
C GLY A 165 18.65 3.69 -1.50
N ASP A 166 19.14 2.49 -1.19
CA ASP A 166 18.35 1.25 -1.14
C ASP A 166 17.76 0.96 0.24
N VAL A 167 17.98 1.83 1.22
CA VAL A 167 17.48 1.64 2.58
C VAL A 167 15.96 1.84 2.62
N ALA A 168 15.27 0.83 3.18
CA ALA A 168 13.83 0.88 3.41
C ALA A 168 13.51 1.56 4.75
N ASN A 169 12.48 2.41 4.77
CA ASN A 169 11.97 3.02 6.00
C ASN A 169 11.11 2.02 6.80
N PHE A 170 11.72 0.88 7.16
CA PHE A 170 11.02 -0.23 7.81
C PHE A 170 11.02 -0.12 9.34
N ASN A 171 11.94 0.63 9.93
CA ASN A 171 12.09 0.74 11.38
C ASN A 171 10.85 1.25 12.11
N SER A 172 10.06 2.12 11.48
CA SER A 172 8.84 2.69 12.06
C SER A 172 7.67 1.72 12.13
N ILE A 173 7.71 0.64 11.37
CA ILE A 173 6.63 -0.35 11.23
C ILE A 173 7.10 -1.78 11.50
N ASN A 174 8.36 -1.94 11.92
CA ASN A 174 8.97 -3.23 12.19
C ASN A 174 8.37 -3.87 13.47
N PRO A 175 7.60 -4.97 13.36
CA PRO A 175 7.05 -5.66 14.52
C PRO A 175 8.11 -6.39 15.34
N TYR A 176 9.31 -6.55 14.79
CA TYR A 176 10.44 -7.23 15.42
C TYR A 176 11.36 -6.27 16.18
N SER A 177 11.06 -4.96 16.22
CA SER A 177 11.80 -4.02 17.05
C SER A 177 11.47 -4.30 18.53
N ASN A 178 12.49 -4.65 19.32
CA ASN A 178 12.31 -4.75 20.76
C ASN A 178 12.24 -3.35 21.38
N VAL A 179 11.70 -3.29 22.60
CA VAL A 179 11.49 -2.04 23.39
C VAL A 179 12.81 -1.27 23.63
N SER A 180 13.95 -1.88 23.39
CA SER A 180 15.30 -1.33 23.59
C SER A 180 15.86 -0.61 22.36
N GLY A 181 15.10 -0.51 21.27
CA GLY A 181 15.56 0.11 20.02
C GLY A 181 16.63 -0.68 19.27
N THR A 182 17.08 -1.80 19.82
CA THR A 182 17.94 -2.74 19.11
C THR A 182 17.03 -3.58 18.22
N ILE A 183 17.06 -3.35 16.93
CA ILE A 183 16.43 -4.20 15.96
C ILE A 183 17.15 -5.53 16.03
N SER A 184 16.56 -6.53 16.68
CA SER A 184 16.99 -7.88 16.44
C SER A 184 16.61 -8.20 15.00
N GLY A 185 17.61 -8.11 14.11
CA GLY A 185 17.42 -8.43 12.71
C GLY A 185 16.89 -9.85 12.57
N LEU A 186 16.24 -10.10 11.44
CA LEU A 186 16.01 -11.47 11.01
C LEU A 186 17.35 -12.21 10.96
N PRO A 187 17.35 -13.53 11.19
CA PRO A 187 18.53 -14.33 10.90
C PRO A 187 19.03 -14.06 9.48
N SER A 188 20.34 -14.14 9.29
CA SER A 188 20.98 -13.91 8.00
C SER A 188 20.30 -14.70 6.88
N GLY A 189 20.02 -14.02 5.76
CA GLY A 189 19.41 -14.63 4.59
C GLY A 189 17.88 -14.77 4.66
N GLN A 190 17.23 -14.33 5.73
CA GLN A 190 15.78 -14.28 5.78
C GLN A 190 15.22 -12.96 5.19
N PHE A 191 13.97 -13.04 4.75
CA PHE A 191 13.28 -11.94 4.09
C PHE A 191 11.95 -11.65 4.74
N VAL A 192 11.56 -10.37 4.73
CA VAL A 192 10.20 -9.93 5.02
C VAL A 192 9.55 -9.54 3.73
N TYR A 193 8.36 -10.05 3.51
CA TYR A 193 7.54 -9.66 2.37
C TYR A 193 6.52 -8.65 2.83
N VAL A 194 6.41 -7.56 2.10
CA VAL A 194 5.51 -6.46 2.38
C VAL A 194 4.62 -6.22 1.19
N ALA A 195 3.33 -6.16 1.44
CA ALA A 195 2.35 -5.75 0.45
C ALA A 195 1.64 -4.48 0.93
N GLU A 196 1.64 -3.47 0.10
CA GLU A 196 0.90 -2.23 0.28
C GLU A 196 -0.13 -2.14 -0.85
N ALA A 197 -1.38 -1.90 -0.51
CA ALA A 197 -2.43 -1.62 -1.49
C ALA A 197 -3.07 -0.27 -1.21
N SER A 198 -3.41 0.44 -2.26
CA SER A 198 -4.12 1.72 -2.17
C SER A 198 -5.09 1.87 -3.33
N GLY A 199 -6.23 2.49 -3.07
CA GLY A 199 -7.21 2.82 -4.08
C GLY A 199 -7.77 4.21 -3.87
N THR A 200 -8.31 4.82 -4.93
CA THR A 200 -9.01 6.09 -4.82
C THR A 200 -10.33 5.89 -4.07
N GLY A 201 -10.62 6.80 -3.13
CA GLY A 201 -11.90 6.82 -2.44
C GLY A 201 -13.03 7.27 -3.36
N TYR A 202 -14.26 6.98 -2.95
CA TYR A 202 -15.47 7.48 -3.58
C TYR A 202 -15.81 8.86 -3.02
N SER A 203 -16.07 9.83 -3.89
CA SER A 203 -16.33 11.20 -3.51
C SER A 203 -17.56 11.75 -4.24
N ILE A 204 -18.47 12.38 -3.49
CA ILE A 204 -19.55 13.22 -4.03
C ILE A 204 -19.44 14.57 -3.32
N PRO A 205 -19.26 15.68 -4.01
CA PRO A 205 -19.20 17.00 -3.38
C PRO A 205 -20.49 17.30 -2.57
N PRO A 206 -20.39 17.86 -1.36
CA PRO A 206 -19.19 18.29 -0.65
C PRO A 206 -18.46 17.16 0.12
N TYR A 207 -18.98 15.93 0.08
CA TYR A 207 -18.46 14.78 0.81
C TYR A 207 -17.33 14.13 0.00
N GLY A 208 -16.08 14.44 0.35
CA GLY A 208 -14.90 13.83 -0.25
C GLY A 208 -14.19 12.93 0.75
N VAL A 209 -13.70 11.80 0.28
CA VAL A 209 -12.81 10.93 1.06
C VAL A 209 -11.54 10.73 0.25
N GLY A 210 -10.40 10.77 0.95
CA GLY A 210 -9.09 10.50 0.34
C GLY A 210 -8.95 9.07 -0.17
N SER A 211 -7.71 8.66 -0.45
CA SER A 211 -7.38 7.29 -0.85
C SER A 211 -7.57 6.31 0.31
N THR A 212 -7.96 5.07 0.01
CA THR A 212 -7.87 3.93 0.91
C THR A 212 -6.43 3.39 0.91
N TYR A 213 -5.99 2.83 2.03
CA TYR A 213 -4.65 2.24 2.15
C TYR A 213 -4.68 1.04 3.09
N ALA A 214 -3.98 0.00 2.71
CA ALA A 214 -3.75 -1.17 3.52
C ALA A 214 -2.28 -1.61 3.42
N PHE A 215 -1.81 -2.23 4.49
CA PHE A 215 -0.44 -2.71 4.64
C PHE A 215 -0.46 -4.09 5.28
N GLY A 216 0.33 -5.01 4.75
CA GLY A 216 0.49 -6.37 5.27
C GLY A 216 1.95 -6.81 5.30
N LEU A 217 2.31 -7.54 6.36
CA LEU A 217 3.61 -8.20 6.55
C LEU A 217 3.42 -9.72 6.47
N PHE A 218 4.37 -10.42 5.81
CA PHE A 218 4.33 -11.86 5.54
C PHE A 218 5.71 -12.48 5.67
#